data_95a1bdae3b8fb8bbe1d32076710206de
#
_entry.id   95a1bdae3b8fb8bbe1d32076710206de
#
_cell.length_a   1.000
_cell.length_b   1.000
_cell.length_c   1.000
_cell.angle_alpha   90.00
_cell.angle_beta   90.00
_cell.angle_gamma   90.00
#
_symmetry.space_group_name_H-M   'P 1'
#
loop_
_entity.id
_entity.type
_entity.pdbx_description
1 polymer ?
#
loop_
_entity_poly.entity_id
_entity_poly.type
_entity_poly.pdbx_seq_one_letter_code
_entity_poly.pdbx_strand_id
1 'polypeptide(L)'
;PRAFAAAGVRPADIDFAHPAVFDSDTILAMPHTPRRLLIYGAGVIGCEYASIFSALGVKVDLVNTRDQLLSYLDDEISDALSYHLRTQGAVIRHGEEYERLEPSAQGVTLHLRSGKRLQGEALLWCNGRSGNTDRLELHNIGLQPDSRGLLSVDTRYETAVAGVFAVGDVIGAPSLASAAYDQG
;
A
#
# COMPACT_ATOMS: atom_id res chain seq x y z
N PRO A 1 12.36 -4.88 15.94
CA PRO A 1 11.13 -4.46 16.57
C PRO A 1 10.13 -3.95 15.55
N ARG A 2 9.10 -4.75 15.24
CA ARG A 2 8.02 -4.37 14.32
C ARG A 2 7.02 -3.37 14.95
N ALA A 3 7.24 -2.96 16.19
CA ALA A 3 6.29 -2.16 16.95
C ALA A 3 6.09 -0.74 16.40
N PHE A 4 7.04 -0.21 15.63
CA PHE A 4 7.04 1.19 15.16
C PHE A 4 6.89 1.32 13.63
N ALA A 5 6.80 0.22 12.91
CA ALA A 5 6.58 0.26 11.46
C ALA A 5 5.10 0.57 11.15
N ALA A 6 4.87 1.28 10.04
CA ALA A 6 3.52 1.37 9.49
C ALA A 6 3.11 0.01 8.89
N ALA A 7 1.84 -0.33 9.00
CA ALA A 7 1.24 -1.53 8.41
C ALA A 7 0.34 -1.17 7.23
N GLY A 8 0.16 -2.12 6.30
CA GLY A 8 -0.82 -1.98 5.22
C GLY A 8 -2.25 -1.90 5.76
N VAL A 9 -3.07 -1.02 5.20
CA VAL A 9 -4.50 -0.96 5.53
C VAL A 9 -5.20 -2.18 4.98
N ARG A 10 -5.88 -2.94 5.86
CA ARG A 10 -6.66 -4.14 5.51
C ARG A 10 -8.14 -3.85 5.69
N PRO A 11 -8.93 -3.75 4.61
CA PRO A 11 -10.39 -3.66 4.72
C PRO A 11 -10.97 -4.90 5.41
N ALA A 12 -12.00 -4.70 6.23
CA ALA A 12 -12.62 -5.78 7.02
C ALA A 12 -13.40 -6.79 6.17
N ASP A 13 -13.79 -6.41 4.97
CA ASP A 13 -14.54 -7.22 4.00
C ASP A 13 -13.63 -8.02 3.05
N ILE A 14 -12.30 -7.92 3.20
CA ILE A 14 -11.32 -8.70 2.45
C ILE A 14 -10.67 -9.75 3.36
N ASP A 15 -10.79 -11.01 2.97
CA ASP A 15 -10.14 -12.11 3.69
C ASP A 15 -8.66 -12.24 3.29
N PHE A 16 -7.78 -11.70 4.11
CA PHE A 16 -6.32 -11.81 3.95
C PHE A 16 -5.75 -13.17 4.41
N ALA A 17 -6.57 -14.09 4.89
CA ALA A 17 -6.17 -15.47 5.14
C ALA A 17 -6.28 -16.33 3.86
N HIS A 18 -6.98 -15.85 2.84
CA HIS A 18 -7.08 -16.54 1.57
C HIS A 18 -5.73 -16.59 0.84
N PRO A 19 -5.28 -17.75 0.32
CA PRO A 19 -3.93 -17.94 -0.24
C PRO A 19 -3.63 -17.12 -1.51
N ALA A 20 -4.63 -16.53 -2.14
CA ALA A 20 -4.48 -15.65 -3.30
C ALA A 20 -4.59 -14.15 -2.96
N VAL A 21 -4.70 -13.77 -1.68
CA VAL A 21 -4.86 -12.37 -1.25
C VAL A 21 -3.68 -11.95 -0.38
N PHE A 22 -2.97 -10.94 -0.84
CA PHE A 22 -1.73 -10.46 -0.22
C PHE A 22 -1.83 -8.97 0.07
N ASP A 23 -1.06 -8.53 1.05
CA ASP A 23 -0.64 -7.14 1.26
C ASP A 23 0.88 -7.01 1.05
N SER A 24 1.42 -5.81 1.26
CA SER A 24 2.86 -5.54 1.10
C SER A 24 3.75 -6.35 2.03
N ASP A 25 3.23 -6.83 3.17
CA ASP A 25 3.99 -7.60 4.13
C ASP A 25 4.01 -9.10 3.78
N THR A 26 2.93 -9.59 3.18
CA THR A 26 2.74 -11.03 2.91
C THR A 26 3.10 -11.44 1.50
N ILE A 27 3.14 -10.50 0.54
CA ILE A 27 3.44 -10.79 -0.87
C ILE A 27 4.81 -11.44 -1.08
N LEU A 28 5.79 -11.11 -0.23
CA LEU A 28 7.14 -11.69 -0.29
C LEU A 28 7.19 -13.17 0.11
N ALA A 29 6.16 -13.66 0.79
CA ALA A 29 6.02 -15.07 1.15
C ALA A 29 5.15 -15.86 0.16
N MET A 30 4.82 -15.28 -0.99
CA MET A 30 4.05 -15.92 -2.05
C MET A 30 4.74 -17.22 -2.50
N PRO A 31 4.04 -18.37 -2.51
CA PRO A 31 4.67 -19.66 -2.76
C PRO A 31 5.09 -19.88 -4.22
N HIS A 32 4.49 -19.15 -5.15
CA HIS A 32 4.80 -19.23 -6.59
C HIS A 32 4.43 -17.93 -7.29
N THR A 33 5.15 -17.59 -8.35
CA THR A 33 4.87 -16.42 -9.17
C THR A 33 3.58 -16.64 -9.98
N PRO A 34 2.56 -15.77 -9.85
CA PRO A 34 1.31 -15.91 -10.58
C PRO A 34 1.50 -15.51 -12.05
N ARG A 35 0.70 -16.04 -12.94
CA ARG A 35 0.67 -15.59 -14.35
C ARG A 35 -0.03 -14.24 -14.49
N ARG A 36 -0.98 -13.94 -13.61
CA ARG A 36 -1.70 -12.66 -13.58
C ARG A 36 -1.89 -12.19 -12.15
N LEU A 37 -1.42 -10.99 -11.87
CA LEU A 37 -1.51 -10.31 -10.58
C LEU A 37 -2.40 -9.07 -10.72
N LEU A 38 -3.38 -8.96 -9.84
CA LEU A 38 -4.13 -7.72 -9.65
C LEU A 38 -3.46 -6.94 -8.53
N ILE A 39 -3.23 -5.64 -8.74
CA ILE A 39 -2.68 -4.75 -7.70
C ILE A 39 -3.70 -3.64 -7.47
N TYR A 40 -4.22 -3.52 -6.26
CA TYR A 40 -5.14 -2.46 -5.87
C TYR A 40 -4.44 -1.44 -4.98
N GLY A 41 -4.32 -0.21 -5.50
CA GLY A 41 -3.57 0.90 -4.92
C GLY A 41 -2.30 1.19 -5.72
N ALA A 42 -2.28 2.33 -6.43
CA ALA A 42 -1.18 2.78 -7.29
C ALA A 42 -0.34 3.87 -6.61
N GLY A 43 -0.10 3.73 -5.32
CA GLY A 43 0.92 4.46 -4.58
C GLY A 43 2.32 3.90 -4.85
N VAL A 44 3.34 4.35 -4.09
CA VAL A 44 4.74 3.89 -4.23
C VAL A 44 4.82 2.38 -4.25
N ILE A 45 4.26 1.71 -3.24
CA ILE A 45 4.31 0.25 -3.09
C ILE A 45 3.66 -0.45 -4.29
N GLY A 46 2.48 0.01 -4.73
CA GLY A 46 1.80 -0.60 -5.87
C GLY A 46 2.56 -0.43 -7.17
N CYS A 47 3.17 0.73 -7.40
CA CYS A 47 4.01 0.98 -8.59
C CYS A 47 5.30 0.15 -8.57
N GLU A 48 5.96 0.02 -7.41
CA GLU A 48 7.16 -0.81 -7.25
C GLU A 48 6.85 -2.28 -7.56
N TYR A 49 5.82 -2.86 -6.93
CA TYR A 49 5.43 -4.25 -7.21
C TYR A 49 4.93 -4.44 -8.64
N ALA A 50 4.22 -3.46 -9.22
CA ALA A 50 3.82 -3.52 -10.62
C ALA A 50 5.04 -3.60 -11.54
N SER A 51 6.08 -2.81 -11.27
CA SER A 51 7.34 -2.85 -12.01
C SER A 51 8.07 -4.19 -11.85
N ILE A 52 8.21 -4.67 -10.62
CA ILE A 52 8.89 -5.94 -10.30
C ILE A 52 8.20 -7.11 -11.01
N PHE A 53 6.88 -7.26 -10.82
CA PHE A 53 6.16 -8.38 -11.40
C PHE A 53 6.05 -8.31 -12.91
N SER A 54 5.92 -7.11 -13.49
CA SER A 54 5.97 -6.94 -14.96
C SER A 54 7.33 -7.33 -15.54
N ALA A 55 8.44 -6.98 -14.88
CA ALA A 55 9.79 -7.39 -15.27
C ALA A 55 9.99 -8.92 -15.16
N LEU A 56 9.26 -9.60 -14.28
CA LEU A 56 9.23 -11.06 -14.18
C LEU A 56 8.28 -11.73 -15.20
N GLY A 57 7.68 -10.97 -16.10
CA GLY A 57 6.77 -11.48 -17.14
C GLY A 57 5.35 -11.78 -16.66
N VAL A 58 4.98 -11.32 -15.47
CA VAL A 58 3.62 -11.44 -14.93
C VAL A 58 2.71 -10.41 -15.62
N LYS A 59 1.50 -10.82 -16.00
CA LYS A 59 0.46 -9.89 -16.45
C LYS A 59 -0.08 -9.11 -15.25
N VAL A 60 0.20 -7.81 -15.19
CA VAL A 60 -0.22 -6.95 -14.07
C VAL A 60 -1.39 -6.07 -14.48
N ASP A 61 -2.45 -6.07 -13.68
CA ASP A 61 -3.50 -5.05 -13.69
C ASP A 61 -3.31 -4.17 -12.45
N LEU A 62 -2.87 -2.92 -12.64
CA LEU A 62 -2.69 -1.91 -11.59
C LEU A 62 -3.93 -1.02 -11.52
N VAL A 63 -4.69 -1.14 -10.43
CA VAL A 63 -5.94 -0.38 -10.21
C VAL A 63 -5.64 0.85 -9.36
N ASN A 64 -6.00 2.01 -9.89
CA ASN A 64 -5.80 3.32 -9.28
C ASN A 64 -7.13 4.04 -9.12
N THR A 65 -7.45 4.49 -7.92
CA THR A 65 -8.65 5.28 -7.65
C THR A 65 -8.55 6.72 -8.16
N ARG A 66 -7.33 7.20 -8.43
CA ARG A 66 -7.04 8.52 -8.98
C ARG A 66 -6.87 8.45 -10.49
N ASP A 67 -6.79 9.62 -11.12
CA ASP A 67 -6.56 9.79 -12.56
C ASP A 67 -5.08 9.72 -12.96
N GLN A 68 -4.16 9.82 -11.99
CA GLN A 68 -2.72 9.84 -12.18
C GLN A 68 -1.99 8.97 -11.15
N LEU A 69 -0.86 8.37 -11.52
CA LEU A 69 0.05 7.69 -10.60
C LEU A 69 0.80 8.72 -9.76
N LEU A 70 1.03 8.42 -8.48
CA LEU A 70 1.90 9.20 -7.60
C LEU A 70 1.67 10.72 -7.71
N SER A 71 0.42 11.17 -7.61
CA SER A 71 -0.05 12.54 -7.84
C SER A 71 0.62 13.65 -7.02
N TYR A 72 1.59 13.32 -6.17
CA TYR A 72 2.44 14.25 -5.43
C TYR A 72 3.79 14.49 -6.11
N LEU A 73 4.09 13.78 -7.19
CA LEU A 73 5.25 14.00 -8.04
C LEU A 73 4.90 14.96 -9.17
N ASP A 74 5.93 15.43 -9.86
CA ASP A 74 5.80 16.17 -11.10
C ASP A 74 5.11 15.33 -12.18
N ASP A 75 4.24 15.95 -12.97
CA ASP A 75 3.42 15.27 -13.99
C ASP A 75 4.28 14.53 -15.02
N GLU A 76 5.41 15.11 -15.44
CA GLU A 76 6.31 14.49 -16.41
C GLU A 76 6.92 13.19 -15.86
N ILE A 77 7.21 13.14 -14.56
CA ILE A 77 7.74 11.93 -13.90
C ILE A 77 6.65 10.86 -13.79
N SER A 78 5.45 11.25 -13.41
CA SER A 78 4.29 10.34 -13.29
C SER A 78 3.90 9.76 -14.65
N ASP A 79 3.94 10.56 -15.71
CA ASP A 79 3.67 10.13 -17.07
C ASP A 79 4.77 9.20 -17.60
N ALA A 80 6.05 9.52 -17.34
CA ALA A 80 7.18 8.65 -17.71
C ALA A 80 7.08 7.28 -17.02
N LEU A 81 6.71 7.23 -15.72
CA LEU A 81 6.48 5.99 -15.01
C LEU A 81 5.30 5.20 -15.62
N SER A 82 4.19 5.87 -15.89
CA SER A 82 3.02 5.25 -16.52
C SER A 82 3.35 4.65 -17.88
N TYR A 83 4.11 5.38 -18.69
CA TYR A 83 4.58 4.91 -19.99
C TYR A 83 5.49 3.68 -19.85
N HIS A 84 6.43 3.72 -18.91
CA HIS A 84 7.36 2.62 -18.65
C HIS A 84 6.61 1.34 -18.22
N LEU A 85 5.70 1.42 -17.26
CA LEU A 85 4.91 0.29 -16.81
C LEU A 85 4.06 -0.33 -17.93
N ARG A 86 3.44 0.53 -18.77
CA ARG A 86 2.66 0.08 -19.94
C ARG A 86 3.51 -0.59 -20.99
N THR A 87 4.72 -0.08 -21.22
CA THR A 87 5.68 -0.68 -22.17
C THR A 87 6.14 -2.06 -21.68
N GLN A 88 6.19 -2.29 -20.37
CA GLN A 88 6.45 -3.60 -19.78
C GLN A 88 5.21 -4.52 -19.77
N GLY A 89 4.07 -4.08 -20.28
CA GLY A 89 2.85 -4.87 -20.41
C GLY A 89 1.86 -4.75 -19.24
N ALA A 90 2.11 -3.87 -18.27
CA ALA A 90 1.13 -3.59 -17.22
C ALA A 90 -0.09 -2.84 -17.78
N VAL A 91 -1.28 -3.20 -17.32
CA VAL A 91 -2.52 -2.48 -17.59
C VAL A 91 -2.83 -1.58 -16.41
N ILE A 92 -2.75 -0.25 -16.61
CA ILE A 92 -3.10 0.72 -15.57
C ILE A 92 -4.55 1.15 -15.75
N ARG A 93 -5.34 1.04 -14.69
CA ARG A 93 -6.75 1.38 -14.64
C ARG A 93 -6.97 2.53 -13.68
N HIS A 94 -7.09 3.73 -14.22
CA HIS A 94 -7.35 4.95 -13.48
C HIS A 94 -8.85 5.13 -13.21
N GLY A 95 -9.18 5.88 -12.13
CA GLY A 95 -10.55 6.22 -11.76
C GLY A 95 -11.41 5.01 -11.37
N GLU A 96 -10.79 3.92 -10.94
CA GLU A 96 -11.46 2.68 -10.61
C GLU A 96 -11.50 2.45 -9.09
N GLU A 97 -12.69 2.25 -8.56
CA GLU A 97 -12.89 1.99 -7.14
C GLU A 97 -13.29 0.54 -6.89
N TYR A 98 -12.77 0.00 -5.80
CA TYR A 98 -13.14 -1.30 -5.24
C TYR A 98 -14.63 -1.35 -4.88
N GLU A 99 -15.28 -2.42 -5.22
CA GLU A 99 -16.64 -2.75 -4.79
C GLU A 99 -16.64 -3.98 -3.87
N ARG A 100 -16.11 -5.10 -4.37
CA ARG A 100 -15.98 -6.35 -3.61
C ARG A 100 -14.94 -7.28 -4.22
N LEU A 101 -14.43 -8.19 -3.41
CA LEU A 101 -13.54 -9.26 -3.82
C LEU A 101 -14.28 -10.61 -3.73
N GLU A 102 -14.13 -11.42 -4.75
CA GLU A 102 -14.67 -12.76 -4.81
C GLU A 102 -13.53 -13.76 -4.99
N PRO A 103 -13.06 -14.38 -3.89
CA PRO A 103 -12.03 -15.41 -3.98
C PRO A 103 -12.60 -16.73 -4.48
N SER A 104 -11.76 -17.53 -5.14
CA SER A 104 -12.07 -18.85 -5.66
C SER A 104 -10.88 -19.80 -5.59
N ALA A 105 -11.09 -21.08 -5.86
CA ALA A 105 -9.99 -22.06 -5.88
C ALA A 105 -8.93 -21.76 -6.96
N GLN A 106 -9.26 -20.97 -7.99
CA GLN A 106 -8.35 -20.62 -9.09
C GLN A 106 -7.74 -19.23 -8.97
N GLY A 107 -8.05 -18.48 -7.91
CA GLY A 107 -7.58 -17.11 -7.71
C GLY A 107 -8.67 -16.18 -7.20
N VAL A 108 -8.74 -14.97 -7.75
CA VAL A 108 -9.66 -13.93 -7.28
C VAL A 108 -10.34 -13.21 -8.44
N THR A 109 -11.56 -12.74 -8.21
CA THR A 109 -12.23 -11.76 -9.06
C THR A 109 -12.44 -10.47 -8.28
N LEU A 110 -11.82 -9.39 -8.75
CA LEU A 110 -11.99 -8.04 -8.22
C LEU A 110 -13.13 -7.36 -8.98
N HIS A 111 -14.19 -6.99 -8.27
CA HIS A 111 -15.31 -6.22 -8.80
C HIS A 111 -15.07 -4.73 -8.51
N LEU A 112 -15.25 -3.90 -9.53
CA LEU A 112 -15.10 -2.46 -9.47
C LEU A 112 -16.45 -1.78 -9.56
N ARG A 113 -16.61 -0.63 -8.91
CA ARG A 113 -17.86 0.15 -8.93
C ARG A 113 -18.31 0.57 -10.33
N SER A 114 -17.38 0.63 -11.28
CA SER A 114 -17.68 0.86 -12.69
C SER A 114 -18.41 -0.32 -13.37
N GLY A 115 -18.62 -1.45 -12.67
CA GLY A 115 -19.16 -2.69 -13.18
C GLY A 115 -18.13 -3.61 -13.84
N LYS A 116 -16.87 -3.18 -13.95
CA LYS A 116 -15.79 -4.03 -14.49
C LYS A 116 -15.44 -5.15 -13.50
N ARG A 117 -15.03 -6.28 -14.04
CA ARG A 117 -14.56 -7.45 -13.29
C ARG A 117 -13.17 -7.83 -13.76
N LEU A 118 -12.22 -7.90 -12.85
CA LEU A 118 -10.85 -8.27 -13.13
C LEU A 118 -10.55 -9.61 -12.48
N GLN A 119 -10.05 -10.56 -13.27
CA GLN A 119 -9.67 -11.88 -12.77
C GLN A 119 -8.16 -12.01 -12.71
N GLY A 120 -7.66 -12.55 -11.62
CA GLY A 120 -6.22 -12.80 -11.40
C GLY A 120 -6.00 -14.06 -10.57
N GLU A 121 -4.80 -14.62 -10.65
CA GLU A 121 -4.40 -15.74 -9.79
C GLU A 121 -4.08 -15.24 -8.37
N ALA A 122 -3.75 -13.95 -8.23
CA ALA A 122 -3.53 -13.31 -6.95
C ALA A 122 -3.95 -11.83 -6.96
N LEU A 123 -4.24 -11.29 -5.78
CA LEU A 123 -4.43 -9.87 -5.51
C LEU A 123 -3.37 -9.39 -4.51
N LEU A 124 -2.70 -8.29 -4.85
CA LEU A 124 -1.96 -7.47 -3.90
C LEU A 124 -2.79 -6.23 -3.53
N TRP A 125 -3.15 -6.12 -2.26
CA TRP A 125 -3.79 -4.94 -1.71
C TRP A 125 -2.74 -4.01 -1.08
N CYS A 126 -2.57 -2.81 -1.63
CA CYS A 126 -1.60 -1.81 -1.15
C CYS A 126 -2.19 -0.39 -1.15
N ASN A 127 -3.48 -0.28 -0.82
CA ASN A 127 -4.20 0.99 -0.79
C ASN A 127 -4.12 1.64 0.60
N GLY A 128 -2.98 2.22 0.90
CA GLY A 128 -2.72 2.98 2.12
C GLY A 128 -1.91 2.22 3.18
N ARG A 129 -1.34 3.02 4.09
CA ARG A 129 -0.63 2.54 5.29
C ARG A 129 -1.15 3.28 6.51
N SER A 130 -1.12 2.62 7.65
CA SER A 130 -1.44 3.19 8.96
C SER A 130 -0.26 3.02 9.91
N GLY A 131 -0.14 3.93 10.89
CA GLY A 131 0.83 3.76 11.98
C GLY A 131 0.49 2.53 12.80
N ASN A 132 1.48 1.73 13.16
CA ASN A 132 1.29 0.52 13.95
C ASN A 132 1.38 0.84 15.45
N THR A 133 0.47 1.69 15.93
CA THR A 133 0.45 2.23 17.30
C THR A 133 -0.51 1.53 18.25
N ASP A 134 -1.36 0.62 17.75
CA ASP A 134 -2.45 -0.02 18.50
C ASP A 134 -1.98 -0.76 19.77
N ARG A 135 -0.75 -1.27 19.77
CA ARG A 135 -0.18 -2.07 20.86
C ARG A 135 0.77 -1.29 21.77
N LEU A 136 0.89 0.02 21.57
CA LEU A 136 1.82 0.85 22.34
C LEU A 136 1.20 1.40 23.63
N GLU A 137 -0.11 1.16 23.85
CA GLU A 137 -0.84 1.63 25.04
C GLU A 137 -0.63 3.13 25.32
N LEU A 138 -0.58 3.94 24.25
CA LEU A 138 -0.23 5.36 24.31
C LEU A 138 -1.15 6.18 25.20
N HIS A 139 -2.37 5.71 25.42
CA HIS A 139 -3.34 6.33 26.35
C HIS A 139 -2.81 6.40 27.79
N ASN A 140 -1.95 5.45 28.22
CA ASN A 140 -1.34 5.45 29.57
C ASN A 140 -0.43 6.66 29.82
N ILE A 141 0.07 7.28 28.75
CA ILE A 141 0.91 8.49 28.83
C ILE A 141 0.17 9.73 28.30
N GLY A 142 -1.14 9.62 28.01
CA GLY A 142 -1.95 10.72 27.50
C GLY A 142 -1.71 11.06 26.03
N LEU A 143 -1.06 10.17 25.26
CA LEU A 143 -0.81 10.35 23.84
C LEU A 143 -1.90 9.65 23.02
N GLN A 144 -2.39 10.34 21.99
CA GLN A 144 -3.46 9.83 21.11
C GLN A 144 -2.98 9.88 19.65
N PRO A 145 -2.92 8.74 18.93
CA PRO A 145 -2.69 8.74 17.50
C PRO A 145 -3.93 9.27 16.76
N ASP A 146 -3.73 9.71 15.52
CA ASP A 146 -4.83 10.09 14.64
C ASP A 146 -5.63 8.84 14.16
N SER A 147 -6.65 9.07 13.31
CA SER A 147 -7.49 8.00 12.74
C SER A 147 -6.71 7.01 11.85
N ARG A 148 -5.48 7.33 11.48
CA ARG A 148 -4.56 6.49 10.71
C ARG A 148 -3.47 5.87 11.58
N GLY A 149 -3.56 6.00 12.89
CA GLY A 149 -2.55 5.52 13.82
C GLY A 149 -1.25 6.35 13.82
N LEU A 150 -1.24 7.55 13.23
CA LEU A 150 -0.06 8.38 13.15
C LEU A 150 0.06 9.29 14.39
N LEU A 151 1.30 9.60 14.77
CA LEU A 151 1.62 10.48 15.87
C LEU A 151 2.02 11.86 15.36
N SER A 152 1.43 12.91 15.96
CA SER A 152 1.84 14.28 15.70
C SER A 152 3.07 14.66 16.53
N VAL A 153 4.04 15.33 15.89
CA VAL A 153 5.28 15.80 16.52
C VAL A 153 5.58 17.24 16.13
N ASP A 154 6.41 17.89 16.92
CA ASP A 154 6.97 19.22 16.61
C ASP A 154 8.19 19.09 15.65
N THR A 155 8.85 20.23 15.40
CA THR A 155 10.05 20.30 14.53
C THR A 155 11.27 19.58 15.09
N ARG A 156 11.25 19.13 16.34
CA ARG A 156 12.28 18.34 17.00
C ARG A 156 11.86 16.88 17.17
N TYR A 157 10.76 16.47 16.50
CA TYR A 157 10.16 15.14 16.60
C TYR A 157 9.63 14.80 18.00
N GLU A 158 9.42 15.80 18.89
CA GLU A 158 8.81 15.60 20.20
C GLU A 158 7.28 15.59 20.07
N THR A 159 6.65 14.64 20.74
CA THR A 159 5.17 14.54 20.80
C THR A 159 4.58 15.57 21.75
N ALA A 160 3.27 15.61 21.91
CA ALA A 160 2.61 16.43 22.93
C ALA A 160 3.00 16.06 24.38
N VAL A 161 3.64 14.91 24.59
CA VAL A 161 4.13 14.45 25.89
C VAL A 161 5.63 14.72 25.97
N ALA A 162 6.03 15.58 26.89
CA ALA A 162 7.42 15.98 27.05
C ALA A 162 8.34 14.77 27.26
N GLY A 163 9.47 14.74 26.54
CA GLY A 163 10.45 13.66 26.57
C GLY A 163 10.04 12.41 25.76
N VAL A 164 8.90 12.45 25.06
CA VAL A 164 8.48 11.36 24.16
C VAL A 164 8.60 11.81 22.72
N PHE A 165 9.43 11.12 21.96
CA PHE A 165 9.74 11.42 20.56
C PHE A 165 9.18 10.34 19.65
N ALA A 166 8.82 10.71 18.40
CA ALA A 166 8.42 9.77 17.36
C ALA A 166 9.05 10.17 16.02
N VAL A 167 9.54 9.17 15.28
CA VAL A 167 10.23 9.35 14.00
C VAL A 167 9.83 8.25 13.01
N GLY A 168 10.11 8.47 11.74
CA GLY A 168 9.85 7.51 10.67
C GLY A 168 8.37 7.38 10.30
N ASP A 169 7.98 6.22 9.77
CA ASP A 169 6.65 5.99 9.19
C ASP A 169 5.49 6.27 10.17
N VAL A 170 5.74 6.19 11.48
CA VAL A 170 4.72 6.43 12.51
C VAL A 170 4.28 7.90 12.60
N ILE A 171 5.08 8.82 12.08
CA ILE A 171 4.71 10.25 11.98
C ILE A 171 4.18 10.65 10.59
N GLY A 172 4.09 9.68 9.66
CA GLY A 172 3.58 9.88 8.30
C GLY A 172 4.66 10.29 7.31
N ALA A 173 4.35 11.24 6.42
CA ALA A 173 5.27 11.66 5.38
C ALA A 173 6.60 12.19 5.94
N PRO A 174 7.73 11.92 5.25
CA PRO A 174 7.82 11.36 3.90
C PRO A 174 7.80 9.82 3.81
N SER A 175 7.74 9.09 4.93
CA SER A 175 7.67 7.61 5.00
C SER A 175 8.76 6.92 4.16
N LEU A 176 9.99 7.41 4.27
CA LEU A 176 11.19 6.88 3.64
C LEU A 176 12.18 6.41 4.70
N ALA A 177 12.84 5.28 4.45
CA ALA A 177 13.83 4.73 5.38
C ALA A 177 15.00 5.70 5.65
N SER A 178 15.46 6.42 4.61
CA SER A 178 16.49 7.47 4.75
C SER A 178 16.04 8.62 5.64
N ALA A 179 14.80 9.10 5.45
CA ALA A 179 14.25 10.15 6.31
C ALA A 179 14.10 9.67 7.75
N ALA A 180 13.64 8.44 7.98
CA ALA A 180 13.53 7.87 9.32
C ALA A 180 14.90 7.78 10.03
N TYR A 181 15.97 7.49 9.27
CA TYR A 181 17.33 7.47 9.78
C TYR A 181 17.83 8.87 10.16
N ASP A 182 17.56 9.87 9.33
CA ASP A 182 17.99 11.26 9.58
C ASP A 182 17.18 11.91 10.73
N GLN A 183 15.97 11.45 10.98
CA GLN A 183 15.11 11.92 12.07
C GLN A 183 15.50 11.38 13.44
N GLY A 184 16.13 10.19 13.50
CA GLY A 184 16.52 9.50 14.73
C GLY A 184 17.97 9.71 15.12
#